data_79959f53be1bd694c41c001ca6a7eb59
#
_entry.id   79959f53be1bd694c41c001ca6a7eb59
#
_cell.length_a   1.000
_cell.length_b   1.000
_cell.length_c   1.000
_cell.angle_alpha   90.00
_cell.angle_beta   90.00
_cell.angle_gamma   90.00
#
_symmetry.space_group_name_H-M   'P 1'
#
loop_
_entity.id
_entity.type
_entity.pdbx_description
1 polymer ?
#
loop_
_entity_poly.entity_id
_entity_poly.type
_entity_poly.pdbx_seq_one_letter_code
_entity_poly.pdbx_strand_id
1 'polypeptide(L)'
;MDADFVGVKIGDVNASADANFTSTEDRTIKGVFAFEVADQQLKAGNVYTATFTASELAKIRGYQGTLTFNTSVVELVNIEYGAVKEEHFGMRFATEGAITTSWNQTGSEIAKDDVLFSLILRAKTDGQLSEVLSVSSGHTVAEAYSRTNQLWDVAIRYNSGVLSSGTIVLEQNTPNPFGEQTKIGFSLPQACDKVKITITDVQGRVVKTVEGSYEAGRHELILLAKDLPKGVLLYTLEAGAFTASRTMVVQE
;
A
#
# COMPACT_ATOMS: atom_id res chain seq x y z
N MET A 1 31.41 -17.12 -25.96
CA MET A 1 31.27 -15.67 -25.85
C MET A 1 30.49 -15.42 -24.59
N ASP A 2 31.18 -15.13 -23.52
CA ASP A 2 30.57 -14.77 -22.27
C ASP A 2 30.11 -13.31 -22.40
N ALA A 3 28.83 -13.06 -22.28
CA ALA A 3 28.27 -11.72 -22.26
C ALA A 3 28.28 -11.23 -20.82
N ASP A 4 29.31 -10.48 -20.44
CA ASP A 4 29.34 -9.76 -19.17
C ASP A 4 28.32 -8.61 -19.21
N PHE A 5 27.23 -8.73 -18.45
CA PHE A 5 26.30 -7.65 -18.23
C PHE A 5 26.81 -6.79 -17.07
N VAL A 6 27.29 -5.60 -17.35
CA VAL A 6 27.55 -4.59 -16.33
C VAL A 6 26.22 -3.88 -16.04
N GLY A 7 25.62 -4.18 -14.89
CA GLY A 7 24.46 -3.45 -14.40
C GLY A 7 24.85 -2.04 -13.97
N VAL A 8 24.51 -1.04 -14.76
CA VAL A 8 24.68 0.37 -14.37
C VAL A 8 23.47 0.79 -13.57
N LYS A 9 23.64 1.14 -12.29
CA LYS A 9 22.58 1.75 -11.48
C LYS A 9 22.34 3.16 -12.01
N ILE A 10 21.17 3.40 -12.58
CA ILE A 10 20.77 4.73 -13.06
C ILE A 10 20.76 5.69 -11.87
N GLY A 11 21.61 6.74 -11.93
CA GLY A 11 21.75 7.75 -10.85
C GLY A 11 23.08 7.74 -10.11
N ASP A 12 23.98 6.80 -10.40
CA ASP A 12 25.35 6.82 -9.88
C ASP A 12 26.28 7.63 -10.80
N VAL A 13 26.25 8.96 -10.63
CA VAL A 13 27.04 9.90 -11.44
C VAL A 13 28.55 9.92 -11.08
N ASN A 14 28.95 9.30 -9.97
CA ASN A 14 30.33 9.37 -9.47
C ASN A 14 30.96 7.99 -9.25
N ALA A 15 30.32 6.90 -9.73
CA ALA A 15 30.78 5.52 -9.58
C ALA A 15 31.10 5.13 -8.11
N SER A 16 30.39 5.72 -7.16
CA SER A 16 30.55 5.43 -5.73
C SER A 16 29.64 4.31 -5.22
N ALA A 17 28.83 3.70 -6.10
CA ALA A 17 27.98 2.58 -5.74
C ALA A 17 28.85 1.35 -5.50
N ASP A 18 29.08 1.04 -4.23
CA ASP A 18 29.68 -0.23 -3.83
C ASP A 18 28.63 -1.35 -4.01
N ALA A 19 28.95 -2.31 -4.88
CA ALA A 19 28.10 -3.49 -5.10
C ALA A 19 28.24 -4.46 -3.91
N ASN A 20 27.94 -3.97 -2.71
CA ASN A 20 27.96 -4.79 -1.51
C ASN A 20 26.62 -5.54 -1.36
N PHE A 21 26.53 -6.74 -1.92
CA PHE A 21 25.38 -7.64 -1.81
C PHE A 21 25.19 -8.22 -0.39
N THR A 22 25.99 -7.82 0.59
CA THR A 22 25.91 -8.34 1.96
C THR A 22 25.08 -7.46 2.90
N SER A 23 24.73 -6.23 2.50
CA SER A 23 23.73 -5.45 3.22
C SER A 23 22.38 -5.64 2.55
N THR A 24 21.55 -6.55 3.04
CA THR A 24 20.11 -6.38 2.95
C THR A 24 19.82 -5.09 3.70
N GLU A 25 19.79 -3.95 3.01
CA GLU A 25 19.17 -2.76 3.57
C GLU A 25 17.74 -3.17 3.94
N ASP A 26 17.51 -3.22 5.24
CA ASP A 26 16.18 -3.47 5.78
C ASP A 26 15.29 -2.32 5.28
N ARG A 27 14.53 -2.57 4.19
CA ARG A 27 13.59 -1.62 3.59
C ARG A 27 12.39 -1.45 4.52
N THR A 28 12.66 -1.03 5.74
CA THR A 28 11.62 -0.79 6.74
C THR A 28 10.84 0.46 6.35
N ILE A 29 9.56 0.27 6.07
CA ILE A 29 8.62 1.37 5.83
C ILE A 29 8.49 2.18 7.12
N LYS A 30 8.76 3.49 7.05
CA LYS A 30 8.79 4.40 8.21
C LYS A 30 7.58 5.35 8.27
N GLY A 31 6.75 5.39 7.24
CA GLY A 31 5.59 6.26 7.15
C GLY A 31 4.65 5.89 6.01
N VAL A 32 3.60 6.66 5.85
CA VAL A 32 2.63 6.51 4.77
C VAL A 32 2.45 7.86 4.10
N PHE A 33 2.66 7.91 2.79
CA PHE A 33 2.20 9.01 1.94
C PHE A 33 0.82 8.64 1.42
N ALA A 34 -0.20 9.42 1.76
CA ALA A 34 -1.56 9.16 1.32
C ALA A 34 -2.06 10.23 0.36
N PHE A 35 -2.57 9.80 -0.79
CA PHE A 35 -3.51 10.61 -1.56
C PHE A 35 -4.81 10.74 -0.78
N GLU A 36 -5.43 11.89 -0.82
CA GLU A 36 -6.71 12.18 -0.20
C GLU A 36 -7.78 12.27 -1.29
N VAL A 37 -8.82 11.46 -1.17
CA VAL A 37 -9.90 11.33 -2.14
C VAL A 37 -11.26 11.35 -1.42
N ALA A 38 -12.23 12.08 -1.96
CA ALA A 38 -13.60 12.02 -1.47
C ALA A 38 -14.23 10.69 -1.90
N ASP A 39 -14.73 9.92 -0.92
CA ASP A 39 -15.48 8.71 -1.21
C ASP A 39 -16.86 9.04 -1.77
N GLN A 40 -17.31 8.29 -2.77
CA GLN A 40 -18.53 8.56 -3.50
C GLN A 40 -19.32 7.28 -3.74
N GLN A 41 -20.63 7.35 -3.53
CA GLN A 41 -21.52 6.28 -3.93
C GLN A 41 -21.72 6.34 -5.45
N LEU A 42 -21.39 5.26 -6.12
CA LEU A 42 -21.49 5.11 -7.57
C LEU A 42 -22.87 4.57 -7.95
N LYS A 43 -23.45 5.15 -9.01
CA LYS A 43 -24.67 4.69 -9.65
C LYS A 43 -24.38 4.40 -11.12
N ALA A 44 -24.82 3.24 -11.58
CA ALA A 44 -24.62 2.78 -12.95
C ALA A 44 -25.04 3.84 -13.98
N GLY A 45 -24.21 4.04 -15.00
CA GLY A 45 -24.40 5.01 -16.08
C GLY A 45 -23.89 6.42 -15.80
N ASN A 46 -23.61 6.78 -14.53
CA ASN A 46 -23.13 8.12 -14.19
C ASN A 46 -21.61 8.23 -14.30
N VAL A 47 -21.16 9.47 -14.50
CA VAL A 47 -19.75 9.85 -14.53
C VAL A 47 -19.38 10.54 -13.23
N TYR A 48 -18.24 10.17 -12.67
CA TYR A 48 -17.72 10.66 -11.41
C TYR A 48 -16.30 11.18 -11.58
N THR A 49 -15.96 12.22 -10.81
CA THR A 49 -14.60 12.76 -10.73
C THR A 49 -14.00 12.36 -9.38
N ALA A 50 -12.99 11.51 -9.42
CA ALA A 50 -12.16 11.19 -8.26
C ALA A 50 -10.96 12.14 -8.25
N THR A 51 -11.01 13.18 -7.42
CA THR A 51 -9.96 14.19 -7.29
C THR A 51 -8.96 13.78 -6.23
N PHE A 52 -7.68 13.80 -6.60
CA PHE A 52 -6.56 13.44 -5.74
C PHE A 52 -5.83 14.69 -5.26
N THR A 53 -5.76 14.85 -3.95
CA THR A 53 -4.93 15.82 -3.23
C THR A 53 -3.98 15.09 -2.30
N ALA A 54 -3.02 15.77 -1.67
CA ALA A 54 -2.16 15.16 -0.66
C ALA A 54 -1.60 16.22 0.31
N SER A 55 -2.08 16.23 1.53
CA SER A 55 -1.64 17.16 2.58
C SER A 55 -0.17 16.95 2.98
N GLU A 56 0.39 15.77 2.76
CA GLU A 56 1.76 15.41 3.12
C GLU A 56 2.76 15.48 1.97
N LEU A 57 2.35 15.99 0.79
CA LEU A 57 3.22 16.04 -0.39
C LEU A 57 4.54 16.79 -0.13
N ALA A 58 4.50 17.86 0.67
CA ALA A 58 5.70 18.61 1.04
C ALA A 58 6.73 17.81 1.86
N LYS A 59 6.35 16.66 2.43
CA LYS A 59 7.25 15.81 3.23
C LYS A 59 8.03 14.80 2.39
N ILE A 60 7.65 14.59 1.13
CA ILE A 60 8.27 13.62 0.23
C ILE A 60 9.07 14.30 -0.89
N ARG A 61 10.04 13.60 -1.44
CA ARG A 61 10.78 13.98 -2.66
C ARG A 61 10.14 13.45 -3.92
N GLY A 62 9.42 12.33 -3.80
CA GLY A 62 8.75 11.69 -4.90
C GLY A 62 8.01 10.44 -4.44
N TYR A 63 7.16 9.96 -5.30
CA TYR A 63 6.43 8.70 -5.13
C TYR A 63 6.31 7.97 -6.46
N GLN A 64 6.04 6.69 -6.37
CA GLN A 64 5.61 5.86 -7.49
C GLN A 64 4.58 4.83 -7.00
N GLY A 65 3.82 4.26 -7.93
CA GLY A 65 2.84 3.22 -7.62
C GLY A 65 1.93 2.91 -8.81
N THR A 66 1.00 2.01 -8.57
CA THR A 66 -0.04 1.64 -9.52
C THR A 66 -1.40 1.98 -8.91
N LEU A 67 -2.16 2.83 -9.56
CA LEU A 67 -3.58 3.02 -9.26
C LEU A 67 -4.36 1.92 -9.96
N THR A 68 -5.16 1.16 -9.21
CA THR A 68 -5.96 0.07 -9.75
C THR A 68 -7.44 0.34 -9.54
N PHE A 69 -8.24 -0.03 -10.54
CA PHE A 69 -9.68 0.08 -10.45
C PHE A 69 -10.38 -1.14 -11.07
N ASN A 70 -11.51 -1.52 -10.48
CA ASN A 70 -12.28 -2.67 -10.95
C ASN A 70 -13.01 -2.35 -12.24
N THR A 71 -12.54 -2.89 -13.36
CA THR A 71 -13.09 -2.62 -14.70
C THR A 71 -14.48 -3.22 -14.95
N SER A 72 -14.96 -4.12 -14.08
CA SER A 72 -16.34 -4.59 -14.12
C SER A 72 -17.33 -3.58 -13.52
N VAL A 73 -16.83 -2.69 -12.64
CA VAL A 73 -17.64 -1.71 -11.91
C VAL A 73 -17.50 -0.31 -12.51
N VAL A 74 -16.29 0.08 -12.90
CA VAL A 74 -16.01 1.41 -13.49
C VAL A 74 -15.16 1.28 -14.75
N GLU A 75 -15.23 2.28 -15.60
CA GLU A 75 -14.26 2.50 -16.70
C GLU A 75 -13.63 3.87 -16.57
N LEU A 76 -12.35 3.96 -16.90
CA LEU A 76 -11.65 5.23 -17.01
C LEU A 76 -12.07 5.94 -18.29
N VAL A 77 -12.60 7.15 -18.14
CA VAL A 77 -12.99 8.01 -19.26
C VAL A 77 -11.86 8.96 -19.64
N ASN A 78 -11.21 9.57 -18.63
CA ASN A 78 -10.14 10.54 -18.82
C ASN A 78 -9.33 10.72 -17.53
N ILE A 79 -8.15 11.33 -17.65
CA ILE A 79 -7.38 11.90 -16.55
C ILE A 79 -7.29 13.40 -16.76
N GLU A 80 -7.68 14.18 -15.76
CA GLU A 80 -7.45 15.62 -15.71
C GLU A 80 -6.18 15.87 -14.88
N TYR A 81 -5.16 16.40 -15.54
CA TYR A 81 -3.86 16.64 -14.91
C TYR A 81 -3.86 17.99 -14.18
N GLY A 82 -3.43 17.97 -12.93
CA GLY A 82 -3.25 19.15 -12.09
C GLY A 82 -1.79 19.52 -11.90
N ALA A 83 -1.33 19.45 -10.65
CA ALA A 83 0.08 19.65 -10.31
C ALA A 83 0.97 18.52 -10.84
N VAL A 84 0.47 17.27 -10.85
CA VAL A 84 1.10 16.11 -11.49
C VAL A 84 0.67 16.05 -12.96
N LYS A 85 1.65 16.07 -13.88
CA LYS A 85 1.43 16.20 -15.32
C LYS A 85 1.31 14.85 -16.03
N GLU A 86 0.89 14.86 -17.28
CA GLU A 86 0.67 13.69 -18.12
C GLU A 86 1.89 12.75 -18.16
N GLU A 87 3.10 13.31 -18.25
CA GLU A 87 4.36 12.58 -18.31
C GLU A 87 4.64 11.68 -17.08
N HIS A 88 3.91 11.90 -15.99
CA HIS A 88 4.02 11.11 -14.77
C HIS A 88 3.10 9.87 -14.75
N PHE A 89 2.35 9.65 -15.84
CA PHE A 89 1.38 8.55 -15.92
C PHE A 89 1.70 7.57 -17.03
N GLY A 90 1.65 6.28 -16.73
CA GLY A 90 1.72 5.20 -17.70
C GLY A 90 0.35 4.57 -17.93
N MET A 91 -0.18 4.72 -19.18
CA MET A 91 -1.53 4.31 -19.56
C MET A 91 -1.61 2.93 -20.18
N ARG A 92 -0.49 2.21 -20.29
CA ARG A 92 -0.40 0.92 -21.01
C ARG A 92 -1.43 -0.12 -20.54
N PHE A 93 -1.72 -0.14 -19.24
CA PHE A 93 -2.60 -1.10 -18.60
C PHE A 93 -3.97 -0.52 -18.21
N ALA A 94 -4.31 0.68 -18.68
CA ALA A 94 -5.55 1.36 -18.30
C ALA A 94 -6.82 0.56 -18.65
N THR A 95 -6.81 -0.17 -19.78
CA THR A 95 -7.92 -1.06 -20.17
C THR A 95 -8.06 -2.30 -19.28
N GLU A 96 -7.00 -2.65 -18.56
CA GLU A 96 -6.97 -3.75 -17.59
C GLU A 96 -7.27 -3.26 -16.17
N GLY A 97 -7.52 -1.95 -16.00
CA GLY A 97 -7.83 -1.34 -14.70
C GLY A 97 -6.60 -0.92 -13.90
N ALA A 98 -5.48 -0.66 -14.56
CA ALA A 98 -4.26 -0.22 -13.89
C ALA A 98 -3.61 0.97 -14.60
N ILE A 99 -3.23 1.99 -13.82
CA ILE A 99 -2.51 3.18 -14.26
C ILE A 99 -1.26 3.29 -13.40
N THR A 100 -0.08 3.27 -13.99
CA THR A 100 1.15 3.55 -13.23
C THR A 100 1.35 5.04 -13.09
N THR A 101 1.84 5.49 -11.93
CA THR A 101 2.20 6.89 -11.70
C THR A 101 3.55 6.97 -11.01
N SER A 102 4.35 7.96 -11.42
CA SER A 102 5.65 8.25 -10.82
C SER A 102 5.91 9.74 -10.88
N TRP A 103 6.14 10.36 -9.74
CA TRP A 103 6.40 11.79 -9.64
C TRP A 103 7.60 12.04 -8.72
N ASN A 104 8.40 13.01 -9.08
CA ASN A 104 9.47 13.55 -8.24
C ASN A 104 9.46 15.08 -8.28
N GLN A 105 9.85 15.68 -7.16
CA GLN A 105 9.90 17.13 -7.06
C GLN A 105 11.10 17.68 -7.81
N THR A 106 10.87 18.34 -8.94
CA THR A 106 11.91 18.96 -9.78
C THR A 106 11.77 20.47 -9.90
N GLY A 107 10.85 21.11 -9.18
CA GLY A 107 10.57 22.53 -9.32
C GLY A 107 9.91 23.16 -8.09
N SER A 108 9.02 24.12 -8.32
CA SER A 108 8.29 24.81 -7.26
C SER A 108 7.53 23.85 -6.36
N GLU A 109 7.40 24.22 -5.09
CA GLU A 109 6.59 23.44 -4.16
C GLU A 109 5.13 23.44 -4.60
N ILE A 110 4.52 22.26 -4.59
CA ILE A 110 3.08 22.08 -4.77
C ILE A 110 2.43 22.36 -3.41
N ALA A 111 1.39 23.21 -3.39
CA ALA A 111 0.69 23.51 -2.16
C ALA A 111 -0.10 22.27 -1.68
N LYS A 112 -0.33 22.18 -0.37
CA LYS A 112 -0.98 21.00 0.24
C LYS A 112 -2.42 20.76 -0.23
N ASP A 113 -3.10 21.81 -0.69
CA ASP A 113 -4.49 21.77 -1.13
C ASP A 113 -4.61 21.75 -2.67
N ASP A 114 -3.48 21.73 -3.40
CA ASP A 114 -3.49 21.67 -4.84
C ASP A 114 -4.04 20.32 -5.32
N VAL A 115 -4.85 20.37 -6.36
CA VAL A 115 -5.28 19.18 -7.07
C VAL A 115 -4.07 18.61 -7.82
N LEU A 116 -3.69 17.38 -7.46
CA LEU A 116 -2.61 16.68 -8.13
C LEU A 116 -3.05 16.21 -9.50
N PHE A 117 -4.17 15.54 -9.57
CA PHE A 117 -4.87 15.07 -10.77
C PHE A 117 -6.28 14.60 -10.39
N SER A 118 -7.12 14.33 -11.39
CA SER A 118 -8.43 13.71 -11.20
C SER A 118 -8.63 12.57 -12.19
N LEU A 119 -9.22 11.46 -11.74
CA LEU A 119 -9.69 10.39 -12.61
C LEU A 119 -11.17 10.61 -12.91
N ILE A 120 -11.52 10.66 -14.19
CA ILE A 120 -12.90 10.69 -14.65
C ILE A 120 -13.34 9.26 -14.91
N LEU A 121 -14.24 8.75 -14.09
CA LEU A 121 -14.69 7.37 -14.09
C LEU A 121 -16.18 7.31 -14.45
N ARG A 122 -16.56 6.39 -15.34
CA ARG A 122 -17.96 6.05 -15.58
C ARG A 122 -18.30 4.76 -14.82
N ALA A 123 -19.35 4.81 -13.99
CA ALA A 123 -19.85 3.63 -13.32
C ALA A 123 -20.63 2.74 -14.28
N LYS A 124 -20.28 1.46 -14.36
CA LYS A 124 -20.98 0.41 -15.10
C LYS A 124 -22.04 -0.27 -14.22
N THR A 125 -21.75 -0.34 -12.91
CA THR A 125 -22.63 -0.89 -11.89
C THR A 125 -22.67 0.04 -10.67
N ASP A 126 -23.65 -0.16 -9.79
CA ASP A 126 -23.68 0.50 -8.49
C ASP A 126 -22.51 0.00 -7.62
N GLY A 127 -21.98 0.85 -6.74
CA GLY A 127 -20.86 0.50 -5.84
C GLY A 127 -20.40 1.68 -4.99
N GLN A 128 -19.25 1.54 -4.35
CA GLN A 128 -18.60 2.58 -3.56
C GLN A 128 -17.20 2.82 -4.14
N LEU A 129 -16.80 4.08 -4.30
CA LEU A 129 -15.51 4.41 -4.92
C LEU A 129 -14.34 3.78 -4.18
N SER A 130 -14.38 3.78 -2.83
CA SER A 130 -13.34 3.19 -1.98
C SER A 130 -13.23 1.66 -2.08
N GLU A 131 -14.23 0.98 -2.62
CA GLU A 131 -14.22 -0.46 -2.87
C GLU A 131 -13.66 -0.82 -4.26
N VAL A 132 -13.67 0.14 -5.19
CA VAL A 132 -13.33 -0.12 -6.59
C VAL A 132 -12.03 0.54 -7.05
N LEU A 133 -11.53 1.55 -6.32
CA LEU A 133 -10.30 2.28 -6.64
C LEU A 133 -9.30 2.14 -5.50
N SER A 134 -8.10 1.71 -5.81
CA SER A 134 -7.05 1.44 -4.83
C SER A 134 -5.65 1.76 -5.37
N VAL A 135 -4.66 1.75 -4.48
CA VAL A 135 -3.23 1.70 -4.84
C VAL A 135 -2.75 0.26 -4.77
N SER A 136 -1.87 -0.12 -5.67
CA SER A 136 -1.21 -1.43 -5.65
C SER A 136 0.25 -1.34 -6.07
N SER A 137 0.98 -2.43 -5.85
CA SER A 137 2.35 -2.64 -6.34
C SER A 137 2.41 -3.58 -7.55
N GLY A 138 1.29 -3.73 -8.27
CA GLY A 138 1.16 -4.74 -9.32
C GLY A 138 2.06 -4.53 -10.53
N HIS A 139 2.19 -3.30 -11.02
CA HIS A 139 3.07 -2.95 -12.16
C HIS A 139 4.26 -2.09 -11.73
N THR A 140 4.05 -1.19 -10.77
CA THR A 140 5.08 -0.35 -10.18
C THR A 140 4.92 -0.41 -8.67
N VAL A 141 6.00 -0.71 -7.96
CA VAL A 141 6.00 -0.80 -6.50
C VAL A 141 5.50 0.52 -5.92
N ALA A 142 4.51 0.43 -5.02
CA ALA A 142 3.94 1.59 -4.34
C ALA A 142 4.89 2.02 -3.22
N GLU A 143 5.66 3.08 -3.47
CA GLU A 143 6.62 3.61 -2.51
C GLU A 143 6.81 5.11 -2.68
N ALA A 144 7.07 5.80 -1.58
CA ALA A 144 7.42 7.21 -1.56
C ALA A 144 8.70 7.42 -0.77
N TYR A 145 9.46 8.43 -1.14
CA TYR A 145 10.73 8.77 -0.51
C TYR A 145 10.58 10.10 0.22
N SER A 146 10.72 10.06 1.55
CA SER A 146 10.69 11.27 2.36
C SER A 146 11.87 12.19 2.06
N ARG A 147 11.78 13.45 2.49
CA ARG A 147 12.91 14.40 2.39
C ARG A 147 14.13 13.96 3.20
N THR A 148 13.97 13.04 4.14
CA THR A 148 15.04 12.44 4.96
C THR A 148 15.50 11.07 4.43
N ASN A 149 15.19 10.75 3.17
CA ASN A 149 15.52 9.48 2.49
C ASN A 149 14.91 8.23 3.15
N GLN A 150 13.84 8.38 3.90
CA GLN A 150 13.12 7.23 4.45
C GLN A 150 12.10 6.71 3.43
N LEU A 151 11.94 5.40 3.38
CA LEU A 151 10.92 4.74 2.57
C LEU A 151 9.57 4.84 3.27
N TRP A 152 8.56 5.31 2.53
CA TRP A 152 7.17 5.38 2.95
C TRP A 152 6.30 4.56 2.02
N ASP A 153 5.22 4.00 2.55
CA ASP A 153 4.16 3.38 1.75
C ASP A 153 3.34 4.44 1.02
N VAL A 154 2.69 4.06 -0.08
CA VAL A 154 1.74 4.92 -0.81
C VAL A 154 0.34 4.37 -0.62
N ALA A 155 -0.60 5.23 -0.27
CA ALA A 155 -1.99 4.87 0.01
C ALA A 155 -2.98 5.86 -0.60
N ILE A 156 -4.26 5.48 -0.67
CA ILE A 156 -5.40 6.40 -0.81
C ILE A 156 -6.14 6.42 0.52
N ARG A 157 -6.33 7.61 1.05
CA ARG A 157 -7.17 7.87 2.23
C ARG A 157 -8.48 8.48 1.77
N TYR A 158 -9.55 7.78 2.02
CA TYR A 158 -10.88 8.27 1.73
C TYR A 158 -11.46 9.04 2.92
N ASN A 159 -12.26 10.06 2.67
CA ASN A 159 -12.93 10.84 3.72
C ASN A 159 -13.96 10.01 4.51
N SER A 160 -14.37 8.85 4.03
CA SER A 160 -15.16 7.83 4.74
C SER A 160 -14.37 7.10 5.85
N GLY A 161 -13.05 7.33 5.93
CA GLY A 161 -12.15 6.65 6.87
C GLY A 161 -11.49 5.39 6.32
N VAL A 162 -11.81 4.97 5.10
CA VAL A 162 -11.15 3.85 4.43
C VAL A 162 -9.74 4.27 4.02
N LEU A 163 -8.75 3.41 4.28
CA LEU A 163 -7.36 3.54 3.82
C LEU A 163 -7.03 2.35 2.91
N SER A 164 -6.79 2.64 1.63
CA SER A 164 -6.28 1.66 0.66
C SER A 164 -4.77 1.85 0.50
N SER A 165 -3.99 0.88 0.96
CA SER A 165 -2.51 0.92 0.90
C SER A 165 -2.01 0.15 -0.31
N GLY A 166 -0.93 0.64 -0.93
CA GLY A 166 -0.26 -0.01 -2.06
C GLY A 166 0.58 -1.23 -1.68
N THR A 167 0.77 -1.45 -0.39
CA THR A 167 1.47 -2.62 0.14
C THR A 167 0.60 -3.36 1.16
N ILE A 168 0.95 -4.61 1.41
CA ILE A 168 0.36 -5.34 2.53
C ILE A 168 0.95 -4.77 3.81
N VAL A 169 0.08 -4.39 4.74
CA VAL A 169 0.47 -3.87 6.05
C VAL A 169 0.04 -4.86 7.12
N LEU A 170 0.96 -5.19 8.02
CA LEU A 170 0.66 -5.88 9.27
C LEU A 170 0.83 -4.88 10.41
N GLU A 171 -0.27 -4.58 11.10
CA GLU A 171 -0.27 -3.62 12.21
C GLU A 171 0.22 -4.27 13.51
N GLN A 172 0.66 -3.44 14.45
CA GLN A 172 0.89 -3.89 15.82
C GLN A 172 -0.46 -4.23 16.47
N ASN A 173 -0.54 -5.38 17.13
CA ASN A 173 -1.76 -5.76 17.83
C ASN A 173 -2.11 -4.75 18.94
N THR A 174 -3.40 -4.54 19.14
CA THR A 174 -3.91 -3.58 20.13
C THR A 174 -5.08 -4.18 20.91
N PRO A 175 -5.01 -4.15 22.25
CA PRO A 175 -3.89 -3.73 23.11
C PRO A 175 -2.67 -4.67 23.04
N ASN A 176 -1.50 -4.16 23.39
CA ASN A 176 -0.27 -4.92 23.59
C ASN A 176 0.57 -4.28 24.72
N PRO A 177 0.81 -4.92 25.85
CA PRO A 177 0.35 -6.28 26.23
C PRO A 177 -1.17 -6.42 26.44
N PHE A 178 -1.68 -7.67 26.44
CA PHE A 178 -3.10 -7.95 26.64
C PHE A 178 -3.33 -9.16 27.57
N GLY A 179 -4.44 -9.11 28.32
CA GLY A 179 -4.83 -10.17 29.27
C GLY A 179 -6.15 -10.88 28.90
N GLU A 180 -7.00 -10.26 28.08
CA GLU A 180 -8.29 -10.86 27.66
C GLU A 180 -8.33 -11.12 26.17
N GLN A 181 -8.20 -10.06 25.38
CA GLN A 181 -8.22 -10.13 23.92
C GLN A 181 -7.33 -9.05 23.31
N THR A 182 -6.92 -9.28 22.08
CA THR A 182 -6.25 -8.30 21.25
C THR A 182 -6.74 -8.38 19.81
N LYS A 183 -6.54 -7.30 19.04
CA LYS A 183 -6.84 -7.23 17.62
C LYS A 183 -5.54 -7.10 16.86
N ILE A 184 -5.36 -7.91 15.84
CA ILE A 184 -4.30 -7.75 14.83
C ILE A 184 -4.96 -7.15 13.60
N GLY A 185 -4.59 -5.90 13.27
CA GLY A 185 -4.98 -5.26 12.02
C GLY A 185 -4.04 -5.65 10.89
N PHE A 186 -4.57 -5.79 9.69
CA PHE A 186 -3.78 -5.90 8.48
C PHE A 186 -4.56 -5.35 7.28
N SER A 187 -3.81 -4.86 6.28
CA SER A 187 -4.41 -4.30 5.06
C SER A 187 -3.87 -5.03 3.84
N LEU A 188 -4.75 -5.31 2.89
CA LEU A 188 -4.43 -5.94 1.62
C LEU A 188 -4.70 -4.95 0.48
N PRO A 189 -3.75 -4.75 -0.46
CA PRO A 189 -3.93 -3.87 -1.61
C PRO A 189 -4.86 -4.45 -2.68
N GLN A 190 -5.11 -5.75 -2.62
CA GLN A 190 -5.99 -6.50 -3.52
C GLN A 190 -6.52 -7.73 -2.81
N ALA A 191 -7.60 -8.31 -3.34
CA ALA A 191 -8.14 -9.57 -2.82
C ALA A 191 -7.05 -10.67 -2.85
N CYS A 192 -7.00 -11.47 -1.80
CA CYS A 192 -6.04 -12.55 -1.65
C CYS A 192 -6.75 -13.83 -1.18
N ASP A 193 -6.74 -14.87 -2.02
CA ASP A 193 -7.42 -16.13 -1.74
C ASP A 193 -6.76 -16.93 -0.61
N LYS A 194 -5.49 -16.64 -0.33
CA LYS A 194 -4.74 -17.33 0.72
C LYS A 194 -3.92 -16.35 1.54
N VAL A 195 -4.50 -15.91 2.64
CA VAL A 195 -3.81 -15.18 3.71
C VAL A 195 -3.65 -16.11 4.88
N LYS A 196 -2.43 -16.17 5.43
CA LYS A 196 -2.10 -17.01 6.58
C LYS A 196 -1.46 -16.17 7.66
N ILE A 197 -2.02 -16.22 8.87
CA ILE A 197 -1.42 -15.63 10.07
C ILE A 197 -0.98 -16.78 10.98
N THR A 198 0.32 -16.90 11.19
CA THR A 198 0.92 -17.91 12.06
C THR A 198 1.42 -17.26 13.35
N ILE A 199 1.04 -17.80 14.49
CA ILE A 199 1.50 -17.37 15.81
C ILE A 199 2.47 -18.41 16.34
N THR A 200 3.66 -17.96 16.72
CA THR A 200 4.71 -18.83 17.26
C THR A 200 5.19 -18.34 18.62
N ASP A 201 5.73 -19.25 19.43
CA ASP A 201 6.46 -18.89 20.64
C ASP A 201 7.91 -18.47 20.31
N VAL A 202 8.65 -18.06 21.32
CA VAL A 202 10.06 -17.65 21.21
C VAL A 202 11.02 -18.77 20.77
N GLN A 203 10.57 -20.03 20.81
CA GLN A 203 11.31 -21.19 20.30
C GLN A 203 10.94 -21.54 18.85
N GLY A 204 10.05 -20.77 18.24
CA GLY A 204 9.59 -20.99 16.85
C GLY A 204 8.51 -22.08 16.74
N ARG A 205 7.96 -22.59 17.83
CA ARG A 205 6.87 -23.58 17.79
C ARG A 205 5.57 -22.86 17.45
N VAL A 206 4.84 -23.40 16.46
CA VAL A 206 3.53 -22.87 16.06
C VAL A 206 2.52 -23.10 17.20
N VAL A 207 1.92 -22.02 17.65
CA VAL A 207 0.88 -21.99 18.68
C VAL A 207 -0.51 -21.98 18.04
N LYS A 208 -0.68 -21.18 17.01
CA LYS A 208 -1.97 -21.01 16.30
C LYS A 208 -1.72 -20.60 14.85
N THR A 209 -2.59 -21.07 13.97
CA THR A 209 -2.62 -20.63 12.57
C THR A 209 -4.06 -20.25 12.22
N VAL A 210 -4.22 -19.14 11.50
CA VAL A 210 -5.47 -18.68 10.93
C VAL A 210 -5.24 -18.49 9.44
N GLU A 211 -6.08 -19.14 8.62
CA GLU A 211 -6.03 -19.02 7.16
C GLU A 211 -7.40 -18.62 6.65
N GLY A 212 -7.43 -17.81 5.58
CA GLY A 212 -8.68 -17.38 4.94
C GLY A 212 -8.44 -16.61 3.65
N SER A 213 -9.53 -16.41 2.92
CA SER A 213 -9.60 -15.47 1.80
C SER A 213 -10.09 -14.14 2.30
N TYR A 214 -9.48 -13.05 1.83
CA TYR A 214 -9.82 -11.70 2.23
C TYR A 214 -9.86 -10.78 1.02
N GLU A 215 -10.84 -9.90 0.99
CA GLU A 215 -10.95 -8.85 -0.02
C GLU A 215 -9.86 -7.78 0.15
N ALA A 216 -9.74 -6.88 -0.84
CA ALA A 216 -8.92 -5.69 -0.69
C ALA A 216 -9.41 -4.82 0.47
N GLY A 217 -8.50 -4.16 1.19
CA GLY A 217 -8.85 -3.27 2.29
C GLY A 217 -8.27 -3.72 3.63
N ARG A 218 -8.74 -3.07 4.70
CA ARG A 218 -8.29 -3.32 6.07
C ARG A 218 -9.14 -4.40 6.75
N HIS A 219 -8.49 -5.33 7.40
CA HIS A 219 -9.08 -6.45 8.15
C HIS A 219 -8.60 -6.47 9.60
N GLU A 220 -9.38 -7.08 10.46
CA GLU A 220 -9.02 -7.30 11.87
C GLU A 220 -9.21 -8.77 12.25
N LEU A 221 -8.19 -9.35 12.87
CA LEU A 221 -8.25 -10.67 13.51
C LEU A 221 -8.28 -10.49 15.03
N ILE A 222 -9.32 -11.03 15.67
CA ILE A 222 -9.43 -11.01 17.13
C ILE A 222 -8.82 -12.29 17.71
N LEU A 223 -7.93 -12.13 18.67
CA LEU A 223 -7.31 -13.22 19.42
C LEU A 223 -7.68 -13.12 20.89
N LEU A 224 -8.02 -14.26 21.50
CA LEU A 224 -8.32 -14.35 22.92
C LEU A 224 -7.06 -14.88 23.67
N ALA A 225 -6.71 -14.23 24.79
CA ALA A 225 -5.56 -14.61 25.59
C ALA A 225 -5.64 -16.05 26.12
N LYS A 226 -6.85 -16.53 26.43
CA LYS A 226 -7.08 -17.91 26.89
C LYS A 226 -6.68 -18.99 25.88
N ASP A 227 -6.60 -18.66 24.60
CA ASP A 227 -6.24 -19.58 23.52
C ASP A 227 -4.73 -19.59 23.22
N LEU A 228 -3.95 -18.79 23.97
CA LEU A 228 -2.53 -18.56 23.72
C LEU A 228 -1.71 -18.78 24.99
N PRO A 229 -0.48 -19.28 24.88
CA PRO A 229 0.43 -19.31 26.01
C PRO A 229 0.80 -17.89 26.44
N LYS A 230 1.04 -17.72 27.73
CA LYS A 230 1.49 -16.44 28.30
C LYS A 230 2.92 -16.14 27.93
N GLY A 231 3.26 -14.86 27.86
CA GLY A 231 4.59 -14.37 27.52
C GLY A 231 4.68 -13.75 26.13
N VAL A 232 5.88 -13.73 25.59
CA VAL A 232 6.18 -13.12 24.28
C VAL A 232 5.90 -14.13 23.17
N LEU A 233 5.08 -13.70 22.20
CA LEU A 233 4.76 -14.46 21.00
C LEU A 233 5.08 -13.62 19.77
N LEU A 234 5.38 -14.28 18.66
CA LEU A 234 5.55 -13.68 17.34
C LEU A 234 4.34 -14.03 16.48
N TYR A 235 3.79 -13.08 15.74
CA TYR A 235 2.81 -13.38 14.72
C TYR A 235 3.31 -12.93 13.35
N THR A 236 3.13 -13.80 12.36
CA THR A 236 3.60 -13.63 10.99
C THR A 236 2.43 -13.70 10.04
N LEU A 237 2.26 -12.67 9.20
CA LEU A 237 1.33 -12.64 8.08
C LEU A 237 2.06 -13.08 6.82
N GLU A 238 1.48 -14.04 6.12
CA GLU A 238 1.90 -14.48 4.79
C GLU A 238 0.73 -14.28 3.82
N ALA A 239 0.96 -13.54 2.74
CA ALA A 239 -0.04 -13.32 1.69
C ALA A 239 0.67 -13.22 0.33
N GLY A 240 0.55 -14.24 -0.50
CA GLY A 240 1.33 -14.38 -1.73
C GLY A 240 2.84 -14.41 -1.43
N ALA A 241 3.60 -13.52 -2.05
CA ALA A 241 5.04 -13.38 -1.81
C ALA A 241 5.40 -12.49 -0.60
N PHE A 242 4.40 -11.86 0.03
CA PHE A 242 4.62 -10.95 1.14
C PHE A 242 4.67 -11.72 2.47
N THR A 243 5.63 -11.36 3.32
CA THR A 243 5.72 -11.84 4.69
C THR A 243 6.10 -10.70 5.62
N ALA A 244 5.35 -10.53 6.70
CA ALA A 244 5.67 -9.58 7.76
C ALA A 244 5.43 -10.19 9.13
N SER A 245 6.22 -9.78 10.12
CA SER A 245 6.14 -10.30 11.48
C SER A 245 6.11 -9.17 12.50
N ARG A 246 5.40 -9.41 13.61
CA ARG A 246 5.31 -8.52 14.77
C ARG A 246 5.35 -9.37 16.05
N THR A 247 5.65 -8.69 17.15
CA THR A 247 5.69 -9.31 18.47
C THR A 247 4.49 -8.87 19.31
N MET A 248 3.89 -9.79 20.05
CA MET A 248 2.84 -9.50 21.03
C MET A 248 3.20 -10.09 22.40
N VAL A 249 2.60 -9.54 23.46
CA VAL A 249 2.82 -9.98 24.83
C VAL A 249 1.47 -10.35 25.46
N VAL A 250 1.31 -11.62 25.84
CA VAL A 250 0.16 -12.13 26.57
C VAL A 250 0.46 -12.04 28.07
N GLN A 251 -0.35 -11.26 28.79
CA GLN A 251 -0.22 -11.07 30.24
C GLN A 251 -0.86 -12.23 31.02
N GLU A 252 -0.49 -12.30 32.31
CA GLU A 252 -1.12 -13.20 33.28
C GLU A 252 -2.54 -12.83 33.62
#